data_c898b3ff7e0eef0a71082796ff7f0f82
#
_entry.id   c898b3ff7e0eef0a71082796ff7f0f82
#
_cell.length_a   1.000
_cell.length_b   1.000
_cell.length_c   1.000
_cell.angle_alpha   90.00
_cell.angle_beta   90.00
_cell.angle_gamma   90.00
#
_symmetry.space_group_name_H-M   'P 1'
#
loop_
_entity.id
_entity.type
_entity.pdbx_description
1 polymer ?
#
loop_
_entity_poly.entity_id
_entity_poly.type
_entity_poly.pdbx_seq_one_letter_code
_entity_poly.pdbx_strand_id
1 'polypeptide(L)'
;MLFRSRKLLTVVTKSNAQRHAMVMWDEIAAQVALEFPDVKWDKEIVDACTARMVNRPATLDTLVATNLHADILSDLAAALAGSLGIAPTGNIDPERRYPSMFEPIHGSAFDIMGKGLANPVGTFWSCVMLLEHIGEPEAAQRLMTAIEAVTANPALHTGDLGGTATTAAVTQAVCGLLAR
;
A
#
# COMPACT_ATOMS: atom_id res chain seq x y z
N MET A 1 -1.66 8.49 7.53
CA MET A 1 -1.09 8.56 6.16
C MET A 1 -0.81 9.98 5.67
N LEU A 2 -1.03 10.93 6.49
CA LEU A 2 -0.98 12.36 6.12
C LEU A 2 0.41 12.98 6.03
N PHE A 3 1.46 12.28 6.39
CA PHE A 3 2.59 13.02 6.94
C PHE A 3 3.88 12.88 6.16
N ARG A 4 3.87 12.10 5.08
CA ARG A 4 5.03 11.97 4.20
C ARG A 4 4.78 12.45 2.78
N SER A 5 3.57 12.92 2.48
CA SER A 5 3.25 13.47 1.17
C SER A 5 4.02 14.75 0.91
N ARG A 6 4.66 14.82 -0.24
CA ARG A 6 5.32 16.02 -0.76
C ARG A 6 4.34 16.98 -1.43
N LYS A 7 3.03 16.70 -1.29
CA LYS A 7 1.93 17.39 -1.98
C LYS A 7 2.08 17.33 -3.50
N LEU A 8 2.49 16.16 -3.99
CA LEU A 8 2.58 15.87 -5.42
C LEU A 8 1.63 14.72 -5.74
N LEU A 9 0.63 15.00 -6.57
CA LEU A 9 -0.39 14.04 -6.98
C LEU A 9 -0.19 13.69 -8.46
N THR A 10 -0.06 12.40 -8.76
CA THR A 10 -0.09 11.91 -10.13
C THR A 10 -1.44 11.25 -10.42
N VAL A 11 -2.20 11.81 -11.36
CA VAL A 11 -3.48 11.27 -11.83
C VAL A 11 -3.22 10.25 -12.93
N VAL A 12 -3.48 8.99 -12.64
CA VAL A 12 -3.25 7.90 -13.61
C VAL A 12 -4.48 7.71 -14.48
N THR A 13 -4.27 7.66 -15.79
CA THR A 13 -5.32 7.61 -16.79
C THR A 13 -5.00 6.67 -17.96
N LYS A 14 -5.97 6.40 -18.80
CA LYS A 14 -5.81 5.76 -20.13
C LYS A 14 -6.69 6.46 -21.19
N SER A 15 -6.84 7.76 -21.09
CA SER A 15 -7.72 8.56 -21.94
C SER A 15 -7.34 8.55 -23.43
N ASN A 16 -6.08 8.19 -23.76
CA ASN A 16 -5.66 7.98 -25.14
C ASN A 16 -6.30 6.74 -25.80
N ALA A 17 -6.84 5.80 -25.01
CA ALA A 17 -7.50 4.58 -25.49
C ALA A 17 -8.97 4.48 -25.07
N GLN A 18 -9.29 4.86 -23.85
CA GLN A 18 -10.65 4.84 -23.29
C GLN A 18 -11.28 6.23 -23.36
N ARG A 19 -11.77 6.59 -24.55
CA ARG A 19 -12.18 7.94 -24.91
C ARG A 19 -13.33 8.56 -24.09
N HIS A 20 -14.17 7.76 -23.48
CA HIS A 20 -15.31 8.26 -22.71
C HIS A 20 -15.02 8.27 -21.21
N ALA A 21 -14.88 7.11 -20.60
CA ALA A 21 -14.70 7.01 -19.16
C ALA A 21 -13.43 7.72 -18.64
N MET A 22 -12.31 7.56 -19.35
CA MET A 22 -11.04 8.12 -18.88
C MET A 22 -10.85 9.59 -19.27
N VAL A 23 -11.55 10.09 -20.31
CA VAL A 23 -11.60 11.54 -20.57
C VAL A 23 -12.42 12.23 -19.49
N MET A 24 -13.59 11.69 -19.12
CA MET A 24 -14.38 12.19 -17.99
C MET A 24 -13.56 12.17 -16.67
N TRP A 25 -12.81 11.10 -16.44
CA TRP A 25 -11.89 11.00 -15.29
C TRP A 25 -10.88 12.15 -15.26
N ASP A 26 -10.23 12.43 -16.39
CA ASP A 26 -9.26 13.51 -16.54
C ASP A 26 -9.90 14.89 -16.29
N GLU A 27 -11.09 15.12 -16.81
CA GLU A 27 -11.84 16.38 -16.64
C GLU A 27 -12.22 16.60 -15.17
N ILE A 28 -12.74 15.56 -14.50
CA ILE A 28 -13.09 15.64 -13.08
C ILE A 28 -11.84 15.88 -12.23
N ALA A 29 -10.74 15.16 -12.48
CA ALA A 29 -9.50 15.36 -11.77
C ALA A 29 -8.96 16.80 -11.90
N ALA A 30 -9.04 17.37 -13.11
CA ALA A 30 -8.64 18.75 -13.35
C ALA A 30 -9.54 19.76 -12.61
N GLN A 31 -10.85 19.51 -12.55
CA GLN A 31 -11.78 20.36 -11.80
C GLN A 31 -11.51 20.32 -10.29
N VAL A 32 -11.36 19.13 -9.73
CA VAL A 32 -11.05 18.95 -8.29
C VAL A 32 -9.71 19.58 -7.92
N ALA A 33 -8.71 19.51 -8.80
CA ALA A 33 -7.41 20.11 -8.54
C ALA A 33 -7.47 21.64 -8.33
N LEU A 34 -8.46 22.33 -8.89
CA LEU A 34 -8.66 23.76 -8.67
C LEU A 34 -9.03 24.11 -7.21
N GLU A 35 -9.60 23.16 -6.48
CA GLU A 35 -9.98 23.32 -5.07
C GLU A 35 -8.77 23.19 -4.12
N PHE A 36 -7.62 22.67 -4.62
CA PHE A 36 -6.43 22.38 -3.84
C PHE A 36 -5.16 23.02 -4.45
N PRO A 37 -5.07 24.36 -4.48
CA PRO A 37 -3.99 25.07 -5.18
C PRO A 37 -2.59 24.85 -4.57
N ASP A 38 -2.51 24.32 -3.37
CA ASP A 38 -1.27 23.98 -2.67
C ASP A 38 -0.76 22.56 -2.99
N VAL A 39 -1.53 21.77 -3.76
CA VAL A 39 -1.15 20.44 -4.24
C VAL A 39 -0.70 20.54 -5.69
N LYS A 40 0.54 20.21 -5.96
CA LYS A 40 1.03 20.04 -7.34
C LYS A 40 0.50 18.74 -7.91
N TRP A 41 0.02 18.78 -9.15
CA TRP A 41 -0.45 17.57 -9.79
C TRP A 41 0.02 17.46 -11.24
N ASP A 42 0.16 16.23 -11.70
CA ASP A 42 0.39 15.87 -13.08
C ASP A 42 -0.57 14.74 -13.51
N LYS A 43 -0.65 14.52 -14.81
CA LYS A 43 -1.42 13.43 -15.39
C LYS A 43 -0.49 12.51 -16.17
N GLU A 44 -0.60 11.22 -15.92
CA GLU A 44 0.24 10.23 -16.58
C GLU A 44 -0.58 9.03 -17.08
N ILE A 45 -0.26 8.56 -18.28
CA ILE A 45 -0.86 7.36 -18.86
C ILE A 45 -0.36 6.13 -18.10
N VAL A 46 -1.23 5.18 -17.77
CA VAL A 46 -0.93 4.05 -16.90
C VAL A 46 0.30 3.25 -17.29
N ASP A 47 0.53 3.03 -18.58
CA ASP A 47 1.73 2.34 -19.09
C ASP A 47 3.01 3.16 -18.89
N ALA A 48 2.96 4.47 -19.02
CA ALA A 48 4.08 5.35 -18.67
C ALA A 48 4.31 5.39 -17.15
N CYS A 49 3.23 5.39 -16.37
CA CYS A 49 3.30 5.31 -14.91
C CYS A 49 3.96 4.01 -14.44
N THR A 50 3.63 2.85 -15.02
CA THR A 50 4.31 1.59 -14.70
C THR A 50 5.81 1.67 -14.98
N ALA A 51 6.21 2.22 -16.13
CA ALA A 51 7.61 2.41 -16.47
C ALA A 51 8.32 3.38 -15.49
N ARG A 52 7.64 4.44 -15.08
CA ARG A 52 8.15 5.41 -14.08
C ARG A 52 8.29 4.76 -12.71
N MET A 53 7.35 3.91 -12.27
CA MET A 53 7.45 3.17 -11.02
C MET A 53 8.68 2.28 -10.96
N VAL A 54 9.04 1.63 -12.07
CA VAL A 54 10.23 0.77 -12.16
C VAL A 54 11.52 1.60 -12.21
N ASN A 55 11.56 2.61 -13.08
CA ASN A 55 12.81 3.32 -13.37
C ASN A 55 13.12 4.47 -12.41
N ARG A 56 12.09 5.14 -11.89
CA ARG A 56 12.21 6.36 -11.10
C ARG A 56 11.17 6.46 -9.99
N PRO A 57 11.03 5.42 -9.11
CA PRO A 57 10.00 5.38 -8.07
C PRO A 57 10.05 6.58 -7.13
N ALA A 58 11.24 7.10 -6.84
CA ALA A 58 11.41 8.28 -5.97
C ALA A 58 10.79 9.58 -6.52
N THR A 59 10.41 9.62 -7.78
CA THR A 59 9.71 10.78 -8.37
C THR A 59 8.20 10.76 -8.15
N LEU A 60 7.65 9.63 -7.71
CA LEU A 60 6.24 9.47 -7.36
C LEU A 60 6.03 9.74 -5.88
N ASP A 61 4.87 10.31 -5.54
CA ASP A 61 4.45 10.57 -4.16
C ASP A 61 3.08 9.96 -3.91
N THR A 62 2.01 10.63 -4.28
CA THR A 62 0.65 10.11 -4.18
C THR A 62 0.09 9.86 -5.58
N LEU A 63 -0.50 8.70 -5.77
CA LEU A 63 -1.15 8.31 -7.03
C LEU A 63 -2.66 8.23 -6.80
N VAL A 64 -3.44 8.79 -7.72
CA VAL A 64 -4.88 8.54 -7.80
C VAL A 64 -5.18 7.84 -9.12
N ALA A 65 -5.89 6.73 -9.03
CA ALA A 65 -6.23 5.90 -10.18
C ALA A 65 -7.62 5.31 -10.01
N THR A 66 -8.24 4.89 -11.14
CA THR A 66 -9.45 4.08 -11.07
C THR A 66 -9.15 2.74 -10.40
N ASN A 67 -10.18 2.07 -9.89
CA ASN A 67 -10.03 0.77 -9.22
C ASN A 67 -9.16 -0.21 -10.02
N LEU A 68 -9.46 -0.39 -11.31
CA LEU A 68 -8.69 -1.29 -12.18
C LEU A 68 -7.21 -0.91 -12.29
N HIS A 69 -6.90 0.35 -12.50
CA HIS A 69 -5.51 0.79 -12.62
C HIS A 69 -4.80 0.76 -11.27
N ALA A 70 -5.49 1.12 -10.19
CA ALA A 70 -4.92 1.11 -8.84
C ALA A 70 -4.55 -0.32 -8.39
N ASP A 71 -5.42 -1.29 -8.67
CA ASP A 71 -5.19 -2.71 -8.38
C ASP A 71 -3.88 -3.21 -9.04
N ILE A 72 -3.74 -2.98 -10.35
CA ILE A 72 -2.53 -3.37 -11.09
C ILE A 72 -1.27 -2.65 -10.57
N LEU A 73 -1.38 -1.34 -10.31
CA LEU A 73 -0.24 -0.54 -9.88
C LEU A 73 0.19 -0.84 -8.45
N SER A 74 -0.76 -1.18 -7.57
CA SER A 74 -0.44 -1.52 -6.19
C SER A 74 0.31 -2.85 -6.07
N ASP A 75 -0.05 -3.84 -6.88
CA ASP A 75 0.69 -5.11 -6.95
C ASP A 75 2.10 -4.91 -7.50
N LEU A 76 2.25 -4.09 -8.55
CA LEU A 76 3.56 -3.72 -9.05
C LEU A 76 4.39 -3.00 -7.98
N ALA A 77 3.79 -2.06 -7.24
CA ALA A 77 4.46 -1.35 -6.15
C ALA A 77 4.92 -2.30 -5.04
N ALA A 78 4.07 -3.25 -4.65
CA ALA A 78 4.40 -4.27 -3.65
C ALA A 78 5.55 -5.17 -4.11
N ALA A 79 5.53 -5.61 -5.36
CA ALA A 79 6.61 -6.40 -5.95
C ALA A 79 7.95 -5.62 -5.98
N LEU A 80 7.92 -4.34 -6.33
CA LEU A 80 9.10 -3.46 -6.31
C LEU A 80 9.60 -3.18 -4.89
N ALA A 81 8.72 -3.19 -3.89
CA ALA A 81 9.09 -3.07 -2.48
C ALA A 81 9.67 -4.35 -1.89
N GLY A 82 9.58 -5.47 -2.61
CA GLY A 82 10.18 -6.76 -2.25
C GLY A 82 9.22 -7.93 -2.19
N SER A 83 7.97 -7.75 -1.81
CA SER A 83 6.97 -8.82 -1.75
C SER A 83 5.54 -8.29 -1.65
N LEU A 84 4.58 -9.00 -2.27
CA LEU A 84 3.16 -8.79 -2.00
C LEU A 84 2.78 -9.14 -0.55
N GLY A 85 3.52 -10.03 0.10
CA GLY A 85 3.28 -10.46 1.48
C GLY A 85 3.49 -9.37 2.53
N ILE A 86 4.12 -8.25 2.18
CA ILE A 86 4.34 -7.12 3.10
C ILE A 86 3.35 -5.96 2.92
N ALA A 87 2.60 -5.94 1.82
CA ALA A 87 1.81 -4.78 1.45
C ALA A 87 0.43 -4.77 2.13
N PRO A 88 0.07 -3.68 2.81
CA PRO A 88 -1.24 -3.48 3.39
C PRO A 88 -2.18 -2.78 2.40
N THR A 89 -3.48 -2.92 2.63
CA THR A 89 -4.49 -2.09 1.98
C THR A 89 -5.63 -1.73 2.94
N GLY A 90 -6.44 -0.75 2.54
CA GLY A 90 -7.61 -0.34 3.29
C GLY A 90 -8.67 0.30 2.40
N ASN A 91 -9.91 -0.10 2.63
CA ASN A 91 -11.10 0.54 2.08
C ASN A 91 -11.63 1.49 3.14
N ILE A 92 -11.37 2.78 2.99
CA ILE A 92 -11.62 3.79 4.04
C ILE A 92 -12.80 4.66 3.63
N ASP A 93 -13.79 4.77 4.53
CA ASP A 93 -14.76 5.85 4.47
C ASP A 93 -14.23 7.06 5.25
N PRO A 94 -13.76 8.12 4.57
CA PRO A 94 -13.18 9.29 5.22
C PRO A 94 -14.20 10.07 6.05
N GLU A 95 -15.50 9.97 5.71
CA GLU A 95 -16.59 10.63 6.44
C GLU A 95 -17.09 9.80 7.62
N ARG A 96 -16.59 8.57 7.80
CA ARG A 96 -16.94 7.66 8.90
C ARG A 96 -18.44 7.37 9.05
N ARG A 97 -19.19 7.39 7.95
CA ARG A 97 -20.61 7.01 7.91
C ARG A 97 -20.80 5.51 7.85
N TYR A 98 -19.82 4.81 7.30
CA TYR A 98 -19.82 3.36 7.13
C TYR A 98 -18.51 2.76 7.68
N PRO A 99 -18.51 1.45 8.00
CA PRO A 99 -17.29 0.77 8.43
C PRO A 99 -16.19 0.84 7.38
N SER A 100 -14.96 1.12 7.81
CA SER A 100 -13.75 0.94 7.01
C SER A 100 -13.22 -0.47 7.20
N MET A 101 -12.52 -1.01 6.18
CA MET A 101 -11.92 -2.34 6.19
C MET A 101 -10.43 -2.25 5.90
N PHE A 102 -9.64 -3.06 6.58
CA PHE A 102 -8.19 -3.13 6.42
C PHE A 102 -7.76 -4.57 6.25
N GLU A 103 -6.97 -4.85 5.23
CA GLU A 103 -6.53 -6.20 4.88
C GLU A 103 -5.17 -6.18 4.17
N PRO A 104 -4.43 -7.29 4.11
CA PRO A 104 -3.29 -7.42 3.19
C PRO A 104 -3.78 -7.31 1.73
N ILE A 105 -2.93 -6.80 0.85
CA ILE A 105 -3.29 -6.67 -0.57
C ILE A 105 -3.41 -8.03 -1.27
N HIS A 106 -2.65 -9.03 -0.82
CA HIS A 106 -2.63 -10.36 -1.41
C HIS A 106 -3.92 -11.15 -1.16
N GLY A 107 -4.25 -12.07 -2.07
CA GLY A 107 -5.38 -12.99 -1.95
C GLY A 107 -5.10 -14.19 -1.03
N SER A 108 -5.93 -15.23 -1.16
CA SER A 108 -5.96 -16.40 -0.26
C SER A 108 -4.77 -17.35 -0.38
N ALA A 109 -3.96 -17.28 -1.44
CA ALA A 109 -2.77 -18.10 -1.66
C ALA A 109 -2.98 -19.59 -1.30
N PHE A 110 -3.96 -20.22 -1.94
CA PHE A 110 -4.38 -21.61 -1.65
C PHE A 110 -3.26 -22.63 -1.74
N ASP A 111 -2.24 -22.36 -2.54
CA ASP A 111 -1.04 -23.19 -2.73
C ASP A 111 -0.19 -23.32 -1.44
N ILE A 112 -0.19 -22.30 -0.58
CA ILE A 112 0.54 -22.30 0.69
C ILE A 112 -0.36 -22.34 1.93
N MET A 113 -1.68 -22.42 1.74
CA MET A 113 -2.65 -22.47 2.84
C MET A 113 -2.34 -23.61 3.82
N GLY A 114 -2.33 -23.31 5.11
CA GLY A 114 -2.09 -24.29 6.17
C GLY A 114 -0.64 -24.76 6.33
N LYS A 115 0.29 -24.29 5.48
CA LYS A 115 1.70 -24.71 5.52
C LYS A 115 2.58 -23.88 6.45
N GLY A 116 2.06 -22.79 7.02
CA GLY A 116 2.82 -21.90 7.90
C GLY A 116 3.92 -21.11 7.19
N LEU A 117 3.78 -20.88 5.88
CA LEU A 117 4.78 -20.22 5.03
C LEU A 117 4.45 -18.76 4.72
N ALA A 118 3.19 -18.34 4.90
CA ALA A 118 2.74 -17.00 4.58
C ALA A 118 3.47 -15.94 5.41
N ASN A 119 3.84 -14.84 4.77
CA ASN A 119 4.39 -13.69 5.44
C ASN A 119 3.28 -12.92 6.19
N PRO A 120 3.34 -12.76 7.53
CA PRO A 120 2.28 -12.08 8.26
C PRO A 120 2.42 -10.55 8.28
N VAL A 121 3.47 -10.00 7.70
CA VAL A 121 3.80 -8.57 7.75
C VAL A 121 2.69 -7.72 7.12
N GLY A 122 2.13 -8.13 5.98
CA GLY A 122 1.02 -7.40 5.36
C GLY A 122 -0.19 -7.26 6.30
N THR A 123 -0.51 -8.30 7.07
CA THR A 123 -1.57 -8.26 8.08
C THR A 123 -1.24 -7.32 9.23
N PHE A 124 -0.01 -7.38 9.75
CA PHE A 124 0.42 -6.46 10.82
C PHE A 124 0.41 -5.00 10.35
N TRP A 125 0.87 -4.75 9.13
CA TRP A 125 0.85 -3.39 8.60
C TRP A 125 -0.59 -2.89 8.32
N SER A 126 -1.50 -3.77 7.92
CA SER A 126 -2.92 -3.44 7.84
C SER A 126 -3.50 -3.07 9.22
N CYS A 127 -3.05 -3.74 10.30
CA CYS A 127 -3.38 -3.36 11.67
C CYS A 127 -2.81 -1.98 12.05
N VAL A 128 -1.62 -1.60 11.58
CA VAL A 128 -1.09 -0.24 11.76
C VAL A 128 -2.04 0.79 11.15
N MET A 129 -2.47 0.58 9.90
CA MET A 129 -3.43 1.47 9.23
C MET A 129 -4.76 1.55 9.97
N LEU A 130 -5.25 0.43 10.50
CA LEU A 130 -6.46 0.37 11.32
C LEU A 130 -6.30 1.20 12.60
N LEU A 131 -5.20 1.02 13.33
CA LEU A 131 -4.90 1.77 14.56
C LEU A 131 -4.82 3.27 14.30
N GLU A 132 -4.15 3.70 13.23
CA GLU A 132 -4.12 5.10 12.81
C GLU A 132 -5.54 5.62 12.52
N HIS A 133 -6.35 4.83 11.82
CA HIS A 133 -7.71 5.20 11.45
C HIS A 133 -8.63 5.40 12.67
N ILE A 134 -8.51 4.57 13.70
CA ILE A 134 -9.33 4.68 14.92
C ILE A 134 -8.78 5.68 15.93
N GLY A 135 -7.63 6.32 15.65
CA GLY A 135 -7.07 7.37 16.50
C GLY A 135 -6.11 6.88 17.58
N GLU A 136 -5.47 5.73 17.37
CA GLU A 136 -4.46 5.11 18.27
C GLU A 136 -3.03 5.21 17.67
N PRO A 137 -2.49 6.42 17.41
CA PRO A 137 -1.23 6.61 16.70
C PRO A 137 -0.02 6.06 17.46
N GLU A 138 -0.05 6.06 18.79
CA GLU A 138 1.05 5.52 19.59
C GLU A 138 1.15 4.00 19.46
N ALA A 139 0.01 3.31 19.50
CA ALA A 139 -0.05 1.87 19.27
C ALA A 139 0.37 1.51 17.84
N ALA A 140 -0.09 2.29 16.86
CA ALA A 140 0.30 2.16 15.46
C ALA A 140 1.82 2.29 15.29
N GLN A 141 2.43 3.32 15.88
CA GLN A 141 3.88 3.54 15.79
C GLN A 141 4.68 2.42 16.46
N ARG A 142 4.23 1.94 17.62
CA ARG A 142 4.89 0.79 18.30
C ARG A 142 4.86 -0.45 17.41
N LEU A 143 3.72 -0.77 16.82
CA LEU A 143 3.59 -1.91 15.92
C LEU A 143 4.45 -1.73 14.67
N MET A 144 4.47 -0.54 14.05
CA MET A 144 5.31 -0.24 12.89
C MET A 144 6.80 -0.42 13.21
N THR A 145 7.26 0.07 14.37
CA THR A 145 8.65 -0.11 14.82
C THR A 145 9.01 -1.60 14.96
N ALA A 146 8.09 -2.42 15.48
CA ALA A 146 8.30 -3.86 15.58
C ALA A 146 8.37 -4.53 14.18
N ILE A 147 7.52 -4.11 13.24
CA ILE A 147 7.55 -4.59 11.85
C ILE A 147 8.89 -4.23 11.19
N GLU A 148 9.33 -2.98 11.30
CA GLU A 148 10.60 -2.53 10.74
C GLU A 148 11.80 -3.33 11.30
N ALA A 149 11.81 -3.58 12.60
CA ALA A 149 12.86 -4.38 13.23
C ALA A 149 12.89 -5.84 12.76
N VAL A 150 11.72 -6.45 12.57
CA VAL A 150 11.61 -7.83 12.09
C VAL A 150 12.00 -7.94 10.62
N THR A 151 11.53 -7.01 9.77
CA THR A 151 11.86 -7.00 8.33
C THR A 151 13.31 -6.62 8.05
N ALA A 152 13.97 -5.89 8.94
CA ALA A 152 15.40 -5.61 8.84
C ALA A 152 16.30 -6.83 9.20
N ASN A 153 15.73 -7.89 9.78
CA ASN A 153 16.47 -9.09 10.18
C ASN A 153 16.30 -10.22 9.15
N PRO A 154 17.34 -10.56 8.34
CA PRO A 154 17.23 -11.61 7.33
C PRO A 154 16.89 -13.00 7.89
N ALA A 155 17.19 -13.28 9.16
CA ALA A 155 16.83 -14.55 9.79
C ALA A 155 15.30 -14.72 10.00
N LEU A 156 14.54 -13.62 9.89
CA LEU A 156 13.09 -13.60 10.02
C LEU A 156 12.39 -13.40 8.66
N HIS A 157 13.14 -13.45 7.55
CA HIS A 157 12.54 -13.40 6.21
C HIS A 157 11.84 -14.72 5.89
N THR A 158 10.59 -14.63 5.46
CA THR A 158 9.81 -15.73 4.89
C THR A 158 10.23 -16.02 3.45
N GLY A 159 9.71 -17.07 2.84
CA GLY A 159 10.10 -17.50 1.49
C GLY A 159 9.91 -16.45 0.39
N ASP A 160 8.91 -15.61 0.51
CA ASP A 160 8.62 -14.49 -0.41
C ASP A 160 9.70 -13.38 -0.37
N LEU A 161 10.42 -13.25 0.75
CA LEU A 161 11.58 -12.37 0.93
C LEU A 161 12.92 -13.11 0.78
N GLY A 162 12.90 -14.34 0.25
CA GLY A 162 14.10 -15.15 0.03
C GLY A 162 14.67 -15.84 1.27
N GLY A 163 13.91 -15.87 2.36
CA GLY A 163 14.30 -16.54 3.62
C GLY A 163 13.59 -17.87 3.83
N THR A 164 13.68 -18.39 5.06
CA THR A 164 13.08 -19.67 5.46
C THR A 164 12.26 -19.58 6.74
N ALA A 165 12.05 -18.38 7.28
CA ALA A 165 11.26 -18.19 8.47
C ALA A 165 9.80 -18.59 8.25
N THR A 166 9.17 -19.14 9.29
CA THR A 166 7.75 -19.49 9.27
C THR A 166 6.89 -18.32 9.68
N THR A 167 5.61 -18.33 9.28
CA THR A 167 4.58 -17.38 9.76
C THR A 167 4.62 -17.24 11.29
N ALA A 168 4.72 -18.38 12.00
CA ALA A 168 4.75 -18.40 13.46
C ALA A 168 5.99 -17.72 14.04
N ALA A 169 7.18 -17.97 13.46
CA ALA A 169 8.43 -17.36 13.91
C ALA A 169 8.40 -15.83 13.78
N VAL A 170 7.94 -15.33 12.65
CA VAL A 170 7.79 -13.87 12.41
C VAL A 170 6.77 -13.27 13.39
N THR A 171 5.63 -13.92 13.57
CA THR A 171 4.58 -13.48 14.50
C THR A 171 5.10 -13.40 15.93
N GLN A 172 5.80 -14.44 16.41
CA GLN A 172 6.38 -14.47 17.76
C GLN A 172 7.42 -13.35 17.94
N ALA A 173 8.22 -13.07 16.93
CA ALA A 173 9.21 -11.99 16.97
C ALA A 173 8.53 -10.61 17.13
N VAL A 174 7.48 -10.32 16.34
CA VAL A 174 6.71 -9.09 16.49
C VAL A 174 6.08 -8.97 17.87
N CYS A 175 5.40 -10.02 18.34
CA CYS A 175 4.80 -10.04 19.69
C CYS A 175 5.85 -9.84 20.79
N GLY A 176 7.02 -10.44 20.66
CA GLY A 176 8.11 -10.30 21.63
C GLY A 176 8.69 -8.87 21.70
N LEU A 177 8.65 -8.12 20.60
CA LEU A 177 9.05 -6.71 20.58
C LEU A 177 7.98 -5.79 21.20
N LEU A 178 6.71 -6.13 21.03
CA LEU A 178 5.60 -5.35 21.60
C LEU A 178 5.42 -5.54 23.11
N ALA A 179 5.87 -6.66 23.66
CA ALA A 179 5.77 -6.99 25.09
C ALA A 179 6.83 -6.28 25.96
N ARG A 180 7.77 -5.58 25.35
CA ARG A 180 8.83 -4.78 26.02
C ARG A 180 8.40 -3.33 26.18
#